data_dd622fcbc2d81dc6be15c57311b166a2
#
_entry.id   dd622fcbc2d81dc6be15c57311b166a2
#
_cell.length_a   1.000
_cell.length_b   1.000
_cell.length_c   1.000
_cell.angle_alpha   90.00
_cell.angle_beta   90.00
_cell.angle_gamma   90.00
#
_symmetry.space_group_name_H-M   'P 1'
#
loop_
_entity.id
_entity.type
_entity.pdbx_description
1 polymer ?
#
loop_
_entity_poly.entity_id
_entity_poly.type
_entity_poly.pdbx_seq_one_letter_code
_entity_poly.pdbx_strand_id
1 'polypeptide(L)'
;MKHFKATDENYEFVPAADIIAEAEANRPAFGHSPLGFLSRSDGFSPHTPPLEALPASHQVWDEAAAQLPALMAGRHVRAAIDDLPLLSGGEDDLDDVYLWRATLVLSYIAHAYGHSAVEPAPLPHSLVKPWGEVNRRLGRPHPGITLSDYCYNWTLRDPQGPRAVENMDLMVSWCGNEEERIFLLSTTEMHSQSGPLVDASANLQTAIRQQDRDRAKTELLRIQDYLRAITFKSLLKIDPNPYSETAVDPLIWSKAFANFTAPVIEHERGLVSSGTSVIQLLDALFERNVYNTEIAHETLKQGEWLPNYSRRFVTSIRQVSLSDFVAGSGDQELAGIYNTVLDAYVGKRGFLGVHRLKVYGFMELGFKVGRTQTNSGFSGPTEARAWEQLDDALEATRRERYANKTPGSLSVKREMVAPATADPNSPIHQVVLDIAGQGLHYIAGDRLGIFPQNSPELIQKTLQALQAQGDEPIRLTSVWREALQVIIHDAPKSVPLKTFLAYAKIRPLIRPVGKALLSLSRSKRLYALLEQRQEDQIELWDAFEILAAENYDVKRFWKAAPWEAESIARLVPPEHFRVYSISSAPKRAA
;
A
#
# COMPACT_ATOMS: atom_id res chain seq x y z
N MET A 1 13.10 8.59 -11.92
CA MET A 1 12.84 9.30 -10.64
C MET A 1 14.18 9.70 -10.04
N LYS A 2 14.27 10.82 -9.31
CA LYS A 2 15.53 11.20 -8.65
C LYS A 2 15.68 10.39 -7.37
N HIS A 3 16.89 9.91 -7.11
CA HIS A 3 17.25 9.19 -5.89
C HIS A 3 17.92 10.15 -4.91
N PHE A 4 17.83 9.86 -3.63
CA PHE A 4 18.61 10.50 -2.58
C PHE A 4 19.21 9.42 -1.65
N LYS A 5 20.36 9.72 -1.05
CA LYS A 5 20.94 8.79 -0.08
C LYS A 5 20.14 8.83 1.21
N ALA A 6 19.59 7.70 1.59
CA ALA A 6 18.90 7.51 2.86
C ALA A 6 19.81 6.86 3.93
N THR A 7 21.10 6.73 3.63
CA THR A 7 22.10 6.15 4.54
C THR A 7 22.75 7.25 5.35
N ASP A 8 22.85 7.04 6.65
CA ASP A 8 23.69 7.85 7.52
C ASP A 8 25.15 7.52 7.20
N GLU A 9 25.90 8.47 6.64
CA GLU A 9 27.30 8.27 6.26
C GLU A 9 28.22 8.03 7.47
N ASN A 10 27.75 8.37 8.68
CA ASN A 10 28.49 8.18 9.94
C ASN A 10 28.01 6.95 10.73
N TYR A 11 27.15 6.11 10.16
CA TYR A 11 26.64 4.94 10.86
C TYR A 11 27.73 3.87 11.01
N GLU A 12 28.11 3.57 12.24
CA GLU A 12 28.94 2.40 12.54
C GLU A 12 28.10 1.13 12.38
N PHE A 13 28.53 0.25 11.49
CA PHE A 13 27.76 -0.96 11.16
C PHE A 13 27.68 -1.92 12.35
N VAL A 14 26.44 -2.17 12.81
CA VAL A 14 26.12 -3.21 13.78
C VAL A 14 25.27 -4.27 13.08
N PRO A 15 25.63 -5.56 13.10
CA PRO A 15 24.81 -6.61 12.50
C PRO A 15 23.39 -6.62 13.07
N ALA A 16 22.40 -6.83 12.21
CA ALA A 16 21.01 -6.89 12.62
C ALA A 16 20.73 -7.98 13.66
N ALA A 17 21.45 -9.12 13.56
CA ALA A 17 21.36 -10.21 14.53
C ALA A 17 21.83 -9.79 15.94
N ASP A 18 22.86 -8.93 16.04
CA ASP A 18 23.38 -8.46 17.31
C ASP A 18 22.41 -7.48 17.98
N ILE A 19 21.73 -6.65 17.19
CA ILE A 19 20.69 -5.74 17.69
C ILE A 19 19.51 -6.53 18.25
N ILE A 20 19.11 -7.62 17.58
CA ILE A 20 18.07 -8.53 18.11
C ILE A 20 18.54 -9.15 19.43
N ALA A 21 19.77 -9.67 19.47
CA ALA A 21 20.32 -10.30 20.68
C ALA A 21 20.39 -9.31 21.85
N GLU A 22 20.80 -8.06 21.60
CA GLU A 22 20.79 -6.99 22.60
C GLU A 22 19.36 -6.71 23.11
N ALA A 23 18.40 -6.58 22.19
CA ALA A 23 17.00 -6.32 22.55
C ALA A 23 16.39 -7.48 23.36
N GLU A 24 16.69 -8.72 22.98
CA GLU A 24 16.23 -9.92 23.68
C GLU A 24 16.88 -10.07 25.07
N ALA A 25 18.15 -9.68 25.22
CA ALA A 25 18.84 -9.67 26.51
C ALA A 25 18.37 -8.53 27.42
N ASN A 26 17.98 -7.40 26.86
CA ASN A 26 17.54 -6.20 27.60
C ASN A 26 16.02 -6.18 27.82
N ARG A 27 15.38 -7.34 27.92
CA ARG A 27 13.97 -7.44 28.28
C ARG A 27 13.82 -7.21 29.79
N PRO A 28 13.18 -6.12 30.24
CA PRO A 28 12.78 -6.02 31.65
C PRO A 28 11.76 -7.12 31.95
N ALA A 29 11.61 -7.45 33.24
CA ALA A 29 10.74 -8.55 33.69
C ALA A 29 9.32 -8.53 33.08
N PHE A 30 8.82 -7.34 32.71
CA PHE A 30 7.50 -7.15 32.13
C PHE A 30 7.50 -6.83 30.63
N GLY A 31 8.65 -6.79 29.96
CA GLY A 31 8.72 -6.52 28.51
C GLY A 31 8.35 -5.10 28.09
N HIS A 32 8.52 -4.10 28.97
CA HIS A 32 8.12 -2.70 28.74
C HIS A 32 9.30 -1.76 28.58
N SER A 33 10.35 -2.22 27.88
CA SER A 33 11.56 -1.41 27.67
C SER A 33 11.25 -0.09 26.94
N PRO A 34 11.70 1.06 27.45
CA PRO A 34 11.59 2.35 26.75
C PRO A 34 12.30 2.36 25.39
N LEU A 35 13.28 1.46 25.18
CA LEU A 35 13.95 1.29 23.89
C LEU A 35 13.08 0.56 22.84
N GLY A 36 11.91 0.06 23.23
CA GLY A 36 10.97 -0.64 22.35
C GLY A 36 11.13 -2.15 22.34
N PHE A 37 10.50 -2.77 21.35
CA PHE A 37 10.36 -4.22 21.25
C PHE A 37 11.01 -4.70 19.96
N LEU A 38 11.84 -5.72 20.06
CA LEU A 38 12.45 -6.40 18.93
C LEU A 38 12.82 -7.81 19.35
N SER A 39 12.31 -8.84 18.66
CA SER A 39 12.67 -10.22 18.91
C SER A 39 12.43 -11.12 17.72
N ARG A 40 13.05 -12.30 17.72
CA ARG A 40 12.81 -13.34 16.70
C ARG A 40 11.43 -13.97 16.81
N SER A 41 10.84 -13.99 18.01
CA SER A 41 9.52 -14.59 18.26
C SER A 41 8.37 -13.63 17.97
N ASP A 42 8.43 -12.41 18.52
CA ASP A 42 7.32 -11.47 18.53
C ASP A 42 7.53 -10.28 17.56
N GLY A 43 8.65 -10.26 16.86
CA GLY A 43 8.99 -9.21 15.90
C GLY A 43 9.08 -7.84 16.56
N PHE A 44 8.24 -6.92 16.13
CA PHE A 44 8.15 -5.54 16.63
C PHE A 44 7.05 -5.35 17.69
N SER A 45 6.54 -6.41 18.27
CA SER A 45 5.53 -6.36 19.33
C SER A 45 6.12 -6.67 20.71
N PRO A 46 5.52 -6.17 21.79
CA PRO A 46 5.93 -6.54 23.14
C PRO A 46 5.78 -8.05 23.36
N HIS A 47 6.73 -8.65 24.04
CA HIS A 47 6.69 -10.06 24.39
C HIS A 47 5.57 -10.39 25.38
N THR A 48 5.36 -9.51 26.35
CA THR A 48 4.29 -9.58 27.35
C THR A 48 3.13 -8.68 26.95
N PRO A 49 1.90 -8.96 27.44
CA PRO A 49 0.78 -8.04 27.25
C PRO A 49 1.11 -6.63 27.73
N PRO A 50 0.61 -5.59 27.04
CA PRO A 50 0.77 -4.21 27.48
C PRO A 50 0.25 -3.98 28.90
N LEU A 51 0.80 -2.97 29.60
CA LEU A 51 0.28 -2.57 30.91
C LEU A 51 -1.12 -1.97 30.74
N GLU A 52 -2.06 -2.43 31.56
CA GLU A 52 -3.45 -1.97 31.53
C GLU A 52 -3.66 -0.66 32.30
N ALA A 53 -2.76 -0.33 33.24
CA ALA A 53 -2.89 0.85 34.08
C ALA A 53 -1.54 1.52 34.39
N LEU A 54 -1.58 2.83 34.63
CA LEU A 54 -0.51 3.64 35.18
C LEU A 54 -0.45 3.48 36.72
N PRO A 55 0.64 3.92 37.38
CA PRO A 55 0.71 3.95 38.83
C PRO A 55 -0.35 4.93 39.41
N ALA A 56 -0.71 4.74 40.66
CA ALA A 56 -1.75 5.53 41.33
C ALA A 56 -1.55 7.05 41.25
N SER A 57 -0.29 7.51 41.19
CA SER A 57 0.04 8.93 41.04
C SER A 57 -0.37 9.52 39.68
N HIS A 58 -0.55 8.67 38.65
CA HIS A 58 -0.87 9.07 37.27
C HIS A 58 -2.18 8.45 36.75
N GLN A 59 -2.94 7.79 37.64
CA GLN A 59 -4.18 7.08 37.28
C GLN A 59 -5.21 8.00 36.62
N VAL A 60 -5.19 9.29 36.91
CA VAL A 60 -6.11 10.28 36.31
C VAL A 60 -6.02 10.32 34.78
N TRP A 61 -4.87 10.02 34.20
CA TRP A 61 -4.74 9.92 32.74
C TRP A 61 -5.47 8.68 32.20
N ASP A 62 -5.36 7.53 32.87
CA ASP A 62 -6.12 6.33 32.51
C ASP A 62 -7.63 6.55 32.63
N GLU A 63 -8.08 7.21 33.72
CA GLU A 63 -9.49 7.54 33.93
C GLU A 63 -10.04 8.46 32.84
N ALA A 64 -9.27 9.48 32.43
CA ALA A 64 -9.64 10.36 31.34
C ALA A 64 -9.69 9.61 29.99
N ALA A 65 -8.70 8.77 29.70
CA ALA A 65 -8.65 7.97 28.48
C ALA A 65 -9.81 6.96 28.39
N ALA A 66 -10.16 6.31 29.51
CA ALA A 66 -11.29 5.37 29.57
C ALA A 66 -12.64 6.03 29.29
N GLN A 67 -12.78 7.33 29.60
CA GLN A 67 -14.01 8.09 29.37
C GLN A 67 -14.13 8.68 27.95
N LEU A 68 -13.10 8.60 27.12
CA LEU A 68 -13.11 9.25 25.80
C LEU A 68 -14.33 8.92 24.94
N PRO A 69 -14.80 7.67 24.82
CA PRO A 69 -16.00 7.38 24.02
C PRO A 69 -17.25 8.12 24.52
N ALA A 70 -17.44 8.18 25.83
CA ALA A 70 -18.57 8.88 26.43
C ALA A 70 -18.44 10.41 26.29
N LEU A 71 -17.24 10.95 26.52
CA LEU A 71 -16.94 12.37 26.36
C LEU A 71 -17.10 12.83 24.91
N MET A 72 -16.70 12.00 23.95
CA MET A 72 -16.87 12.26 22.51
C MET A 72 -18.37 12.29 22.15
N ALA A 73 -19.13 11.29 22.57
CA ALA A 73 -20.57 11.22 22.32
C ALA A 73 -21.32 12.41 22.95
N GLY A 74 -20.90 12.83 24.15
CA GLY A 74 -21.46 13.96 24.88
C GLY A 74 -20.93 15.34 24.45
N ARG A 75 -19.91 15.40 23.61
CA ARG A 75 -19.19 16.64 23.21
C ARG A 75 -18.58 17.41 24.40
N HIS A 76 -18.11 16.69 25.41
CA HIS A 76 -17.55 17.26 26.65
C HIS A 76 -16.03 17.10 26.77
N VAL A 77 -15.35 16.65 25.72
CA VAL A 77 -13.91 16.31 25.73
C VAL A 77 -13.06 17.46 26.26
N ARG A 78 -13.19 18.65 25.68
CA ARG A 78 -12.34 19.80 26.07
C ARG A 78 -12.56 20.20 27.52
N ALA A 79 -13.79 20.32 27.96
CA ALA A 79 -14.10 20.71 29.33
C ALA A 79 -13.52 19.71 30.36
N ALA A 80 -13.64 18.39 30.09
CA ALA A 80 -13.10 17.37 30.98
C ALA A 80 -11.56 17.35 31.00
N ILE A 81 -10.90 17.64 29.87
CA ILE A 81 -9.45 17.60 29.76
C ILE A 81 -8.80 18.89 30.27
N ASP A 82 -9.45 20.05 30.13
CA ASP A 82 -8.99 21.32 30.71
C ASP A 82 -8.88 21.26 32.24
N ASP A 83 -9.69 20.41 32.89
CA ASP A 83 -9.66 20.18 34.32
C ASP A 83 -8.58 19.19 34.80
N LEU A 84 -7.81 18.58 33.87
CA LEU A 84 -6.75 17.64 34.23
C LEU A 84 -5.62 18.32 35.00
N PRO A 85 -5.15 17.72 36.11
CA PRO A 85 -4.01 18.22 36.85
C PRO A 85 -2.74 18.16 36.03
N LEU A 86 -1.85 19.12 36.23
CA LEU A 86 -0.51 19.08 35.66
C LEU A 86 0.34 18.07 36.44
N LEU A 87 0.54 16.89 35.84
CA LEU A 87 1.46 15.87 36.36
C LEU A 87 2.76 15.89 35.52
N SER A 88 3.83 15.35 36.07
CA SER A 88 5.11 15.25 35.39
C SER A 88 5.28 13.84 34.79
N GLY A 89 5.80 13.77 33.55
CA GLY A 89 6.27 12.53 32.91
C GLY A 89 7.79 12.35 33.06
N GLY A 90 8.44 13.11 33.98
CA GLY A 90 9.87 13.08 34.23
C GLY A 90 10.34 11.79 34.92
N GLU A 91 11.68 11.61 34.98
CA GLU A 91 12.29 10.40 35.53
C GLU A 91 12.02 10.20 37.02
N ASP A 92 11.90 11.31 37.77
CA ASP A 92 11.66 11.28 39.21
C ASP A 92 10.19 10.99 39.57
N ASP A 93 9.27 11.12 38.60
CA ASP A 93 7.82 11.08 38.88
C ASP A 93 7.14 9.84 38.24
N LEU A 94 7.71 9.30 37.16
CA LEU A 94 7.15 8.16 36.42
C LEU A 94 8.28 7.19 36.01
N ASP A 95 8.19 5.94 36.45
CA ASP A 95 9.15 4.90 36.10
C ASP A 95 9.11 4.54 34.60
N ASP A 96 10.24 4.13 34.05
CA ASP A 96 10.41 3.76 32.65
C ASP A 96 9.43 2.68 32.15
N VAL A 97 9.03 1.77 33.02
CA VAL A 97 8.10 0.67 32.70
C VAL A 97 6.73 1.18 32.25
N TYR A 98 6.33 2.38 32.69
CA TYR A 98 5.02 2.97 32.37
C TYR A 98 5.03 3.88 31.12
N LEU A 99 6.18 4.16 30.51
CA LEU A 99 6.28 5.14 29.43
C LEU A 99 5.41 4.79 28.22
N TRP A 100 5.32 3.50 27.85
CA TRP A 100 4.45 3.07 26.75
C TRP A 100 2.97 3.26 27.06
N ARG A 101 2.57 2.96 28.31
CA ARG A 101 1.18 3.21 28.74
C ARG A 101 0.89 4.70 28.80
N ALA A 102 1.80 5.50 29.33
CA ALA A 102 1.65 6.94 29.44
C ALA A 102 1.54 7.61 28.06
N THR A 103 2.45 7.27 27.10
CA THR A 103 2.35 7.85 25.74
C THR A 103 1.06 7.43 25.05
N LEU A 104 0.60 6.19 25.23
CA LEU A 104 -0.68 5.71 24.68
C LEU A 104 -1.84 6.57 25.16
N VAL A 105 -2.06 6.68 26.47
CA VAL A 105 -3.21 7.42 27.02
C VAL A 105 -3.13 8.92 26.73
N LEU A 106 -1.95 9.53 26.88
CA LEU A 106 -1.74 10.96 26.60
C LEU A 106 -1.96 11.30 25.12
N SER A 107 -1.50 10.45 24.20
CA SER A 107 -1.72 10.68 22.77
C SER A 107 -3.20 10.56 22.38
N TYR A 108 -3.93 9.57 22.91
CA TYR A 108 -5.37 9.45 22.68
C TYR A 108 -6.14 10.65 23.21
N ILE A 109 -5.82 11.12 24.42
CA ILE A 109 -6.43 12.31 25.02
C ILE A 109 -6.12 13.56 24.17
N ALA A 110 -4.84 13.73 23.75
CA ALA A 110 -4.43 14.88 22.95
C ALA A 110 -5.16 14.94 21.60
N HIS A 111 -5.26 13.81 20.91
CA HIS A 111 -5.96 13.74 19.63
C HIS A 111 -7.48 13.91 19.79
N ALA A 112 -8.08 13.37 20.85
CA ALA A 112 -9.48 13.63 21.20
C ALA A 112 -9.72 15.12 21.44
N TYR A 113 -8.87 15.78 22.23
CA TYR A 113 -8.98 17.22 22.51
C TYR A 113 -8.88 18.05 21.21
N GLY A 114 -7.85 17.80 20.40
CA GLY A 114 -7.58 18.53 19.16
C GLY A 114 -8.72 18.43 18.14
N HIS A 115 -9.33 17.26 18.03
CA HIS A 115 -10.31 16.96 16.98
C HIS A 115 -11.78 16.88 17.45
N SER A 116 -12.06 17.14 18.73
CA SER A 116 -13.43 17.10 19.28
C SER A 116 -14.33 18.25 18.84
N ALA A 117 -13.78 19.31 18.28
CA ALA A 117 -14.53 20.48 17.80
C ALA A 117 -13.95 20.99 16.47
N VAL A 118 -14.79 21.68 15.70
CA VAL A 118 -14.40 22.27 14.40
C VAL A 118 -13.40 23.40 14.58
N GLU A 119 -13.55 24.18 15.65
CA GLU A 119 -12.63 25.28 15.95
C GLU A 119 -11.34 24.75 16.56
N PRO A 120 -10.17 25.00 15.94
CA PRO A 120 -8.89 24.63 16.51
C PRO A 120 -8.69 25.27 17.90
N ALA A 121 -8.12 24.51 18.83
CA ALA A 121 -7.67 25.03 20.10
C ALA A 121 -6.28 24.48 20.41
N PRO A 122 -5.40 25.28 21.04
CA PRO A 122 -4.11 24.78 21.48
C PRO A 122 -4.32 23.73 22.56
N LEU A 123 -3.47 22.70 22.58
CA LEU A 123 -3.51 21.67 23.61
C LEU A 123 -3.16 22.30 24.99
N PRO A 124 -3.84 21.91 26.08
CA PRO A 124 -3.58 22.45 27.40
C PRO A 124 -2.18 22.06 27.89
N HIS A 125 -1.57 22.91 28.71
CA HIS A 125 -0.23 22.69 29.24
C HIS A 125 -0.12 21.43 30.10
N SER A 126 -1.22 21.11 30.83
CA SER A 126 -1.36 19.86 31.60
C SER A 126 -1.24 18.60 30.77
N LEU A 127 -1.39 18.69 29.44
CA LEU A 127 -1.26 17.59 28.51
C LEU A 127 0.05 17.65 27.71
N VAL A 128 0.40 18.82 27.13
CA VAL A 128 1.58 18.96 26.25
C VAL A 128 2.88 18.70 27.01
N LYS A 129 3.03 19.22 28.24
CA LYS A 129 4.26 19.07 29.02
C LYS A 129 4.55 17.60 29.33
N PRO A 130 3.67 16.84 30.02
CA PRO A 130 3.97 15.44 30.35
C PRO A 130 4.11 14.56 29.09
N TRP A 131 3.30 14.81 28.06
CA TRP A 131 3.41 14.08 26.81
C TRP A 131 4.75 14.30 26.11
N GLY A 132 5.29 15.54 26.16
CA GLY A 132 6.62 15.88 25.66
C GLY A 132 7.74 15.21 26.48
N GLU A 133 7.60 15.16 27.82
CA GLU A 133 8.56 14.51 28.71
C GLU A 133 8.63 12.99 28.44
N VAL A 134 7.49 12.32 28.36
CA VAL A 134 7.37 10.89 28.07
C VAL A 134 7.95 10.55 26.70
N ASN A 135 7.61 11.31 25.65
CA ASN A 135 8.12 11.06 24.30
C ASN A 135 9.64 11.26 24.19
N ARG A 136 10.21 12.26 24.89
CA ARG A 136 11.65 12.46 24.93
C ARG A 136 12.37 11.25 25.55
N ARG A 137 11.82 10.67 26.62
CA ARG A 137 12.37 9.45 27.25
C ARG A 137 12.25 8.22 26.37
N LEU A 138 11.23 8.16 25.51
CA LEU A 138 11.10 7.13 24.46
C LEU A 138 12.00 7.40 23.23
N GLY A 139 12.81 8.48 23.27
CA GLY A 139 13.72 8.84 22.17
C GLY A 139 13.01 9.37 20.92
N ARG A 140 11.81 9.94 21.06
CA ARG A 140 11.05 10.56 19.98
C ARG A 140 11.38 12.05 19.87
N PRO A 141 11.41 12.64 18.65
CA PRO A 141 11.79 14.04 18.47
C PRO A 141 10.73 15.01 19.04
N HIS A 142 9.46 14.67 18.95
CA HIS A 142 8.33 15.49 19.39
C HIS A 142 7.21 14.63 19.96
N PRO A 143 6.28 15.20 20.75
CA PRO A 143 5.03 14.53 21.12
C PRO A 143 4.20 14.22 19.88
N GLY A 144 3.62 13.04 19.81
CA GLY A 144 2.76 12.63 18.69
C GLY A 144 2.31 11.20 18.87
N ILE A 145 1.25 10.81 18.17
CA ILE A 145 0.79 9.44 18.13
C ILE A 145 1.50 8.70 16.99
N THR A 146 1.94 7.49 17.26
CA THR A 146 2.60 6.64 16.27
C THR A 146 1.88 5.31 16.10
N LEU A 147 2.16 4.62 15.00
CA LEU A 147 1.62 3.25 14.84
C LEU A 147 2.20 2.26 15.84
N SER A 148 3.36 2.56 16.45
CA SER A 148 3.90 1.78 17.57
C SER A 148 3.03 1.89 18.82
N ASP A 149 2.36 3.02 19.04
CA ASP A 149 1.42 3.19 20.15
C ASP A 149 0.18 2.30 19.96
N TYR A 150 -0.30 2.11 18.74
CA TYR A 150 -1.37 1.15 18.46
C TYR A 150 -0.93 -0.29 18.71
N CYS A 151 0.33 -0.61 18.38
CA CYS A 151 0.88 -1.94 18.66
C CYS A 151 1.04 -2.21 20.16
N TYR A 152 0.85 -1.20 21.00
CA TYR A 152 0.78 -1.29 22.47
C TYR A 152 -0.64 -1.09 23.02
N ASN A 153 -1.67 -1.03 22.17
CA ASN A 153 -3.07 -0.76 22.56
C ASN A 153 -3.95 -2.00 22.38
N TRP A 154 -3.67 -3.05 23.14
CA TRP A 154 -4.44 -4.28 23.05
C TRP A 154 -4.44 -5.07 24.36
N THR A 155 -5.50 -5.82 24.57
CA THR A 155 -5.62 -6.91 25.56
C THR A 155 -6.18 -8.16 24.88
N LEU A 156 -5.96 -9.33 25.43
CA LEU A 156 -6.47 -10.60 24.90
C LEU A 156 -7.77 -10.99 25.59
N ARG A 157 -8.79 -11.37 24.82
CA ARG A 157 -10.04 -11.97 25.33
C ARG A 157 -9.76 -13.35 25.93
N ASP A 158 -9.01 -14.17 25.20
CA ASP A 158 -8.44 -15.43 25.70
C ASP A 158 -6.92 -15.27 25.80
N PRO A 159 -6.35 -15.23 27.03
CA PRO A 159 -4.90 -15.06 27.24
C PRO A 159 -4.05 -16.17 26.63
N GLN A 160 -4.62 -17.34 26.33
CA GLN A 160 -3.94 -18.45 25.70
C GLN A 160 -4.11 -18.47 24.17
N GLY A 161 -4.99 -17.61 23.64
CA GLY A 161 -5.27 -17.49 22.22
C GLY A 161 -4.25 -16.65 21.47
N PRO A 162 -4.30 -16.66 20.13
CA PRO A 162 -3.39 -15.89 19.29
C PRO A 162 -3.68 -14.39 19.38
N ARG A 163 -2.67 -13.57 19.09
CA ARG A 163 -2.81 -12.12 18.88
C ARG A 163 -3.44 -11.86 17.50
N ALA A 164 -4.72 -12.10 17.40
CA ALA A 164 -5.54 -11.92 16.21
C ALA A 164 -6.68 -10.95 16.52
N VAL A 165 -7.18 -10.25 15.51
CA VAL A 165 -8.27 -9.25 15.66
C VAL A 165 -9.45 -9.83 16.42
N GLU A 166 -9.79 -11.10 16.18
CA GLU A 166 -10.91 -11.82 16.81
C GLU A 166 -10.70 -12.06 18.31
N ASN A 167 -9.45 -12.12 18.76
CA ASN A 167 -9.06 -12.39 20.14
C ASN A 167 -8.53 -11.17 20.91
N MET A 168 -8.54 -9.98 20.28
CA MET A 168 -8.03 -8.77 20.89
C MET A 168 -9.12 -7.73 21.10
N ASP A 169 -8.98 -6.93 22.17
CA ASP A 169 -9.73 -5.70 22.40
C ASP A 169 -8.77 -4.52 22.56
N LEU A 170 -9.27 -3.30 22.28
CA LEU A 170 -8.54 -2.07 22.56
C LEU A 170 -8.61 -1.72 24.05
N MET A 171 -7.48 -1.34 24.64
CA MET A 171 -7.45 -0.81 26.01
C MET A 171 -7.93 0.64 26.06
N VAL A 172 -7.66 1.41 25.02
CA VAL A 172 -8.06 2.82 24.87
C VAL A 172 -8.68 3.01 23.49
N SER A 173 -9.81 3.70 23.41
CA SER A 173 -10.51 4.01 22.18
C SER A 173 -11.06 5.43 22.19
N TRP A 174 -11.23 6.04 21.00
CA TRP A 174 -11.88 7.33 20.85
C TRP A 174 -13.40 7.21 20.78
N CYS A 175 -13.88 6.20 20.05
CA CYS A 175 -15.29 6.01 19.73
C CYS A 175 -15.88 4.76 20.38
N GLY A 176 -15.06 3.77 20.67
CA GLY A 176 -15.48 2.51 21.28
C GLY A 176 -16.37 1.65 20.39
N ASN A 177 -16.22 1.78 19.05
CA ASN A 177 -16.97 0.98 18.07
C ASN A 177 -16.11 -0.12 17.43
N GLU A 178 -16.76 -1.07 16.76
CA GLU A 178 -16.11 -2.22 16.14
C GLU A 178 -15.21 -1.81 14.96
N GLU A 179 -15.57 -0.78 14.21
CA GLU A 179 -14.77 -0.30 13.08
C GLU A 179 -13.40 0.23 13.54
N GLU A 180 -13.37 0.99 14.64
CA GLU A 180 -12.12 1.43 15.28
C GLU A 180 -11.31 0.25 15.76
N ARG A 181 -11.96 -0.68 16.49
CA ARG A 181 -11.31 -1.88 17.03
C ARG A 181 -10.65 -2.72 15.93
N ILE A 182 -11.40 -3.08 14.91
CA ILE A 182 -10.91 -3.93 13.81
C ILE A 182 -9.80 -3.23 13.06
N PHE A 183 -9.98 -1.95 12.72
CA PHE A 183 -8.99 -1.19 11.94
C PHE A 183 -7.63 -1.10 12.67
N LEU A 184 -7.64 -0.72 13.94
CA LEU A 184 -6.42 -0.55 14.73
C LEU A 184 -5.76 -1.90 15.05
N LEU A 185 -6.56 -2.89 15.48
CA LEU A 185 -6.03 -4.21 15.83
C LEU A 185 -5.55 -5.02 14.62
N SER A 186 -6.00 -4.73 13.40
CA SER A 186 -5.41 -5.32 12.19
C SER A 186 -3.93 -4.94 12.02
N THR A 187 -3.55 -3.72 12.39
CA THR A 187 -2.14 -3.29 12.42
C THR A 187 -1.36 -4.02 13.52
N THR A 188 -1.95 -4.13 14.70
CA THR A 188 -1.36 -4.87 15.82
C THR A 188 -1.13 -6.35 15.46
N GLU A 189 -2.09 -6.99 14.82
CA GLU A 189 -1.96 -8.37 14.34
C GLU A 189 -0.78 -8.53 13.37
N MET A 190 -0.64 -7.64 12.38
CA MET A 190 0.49 -7.67 11.44
C MET A 190 1.84 -7.56 12.15
N HIS A 191 1.94 -6.70 13.18
CA HIS A 191 3.16 -6.53 13.95
C HIS A 191 3.45 -7.71 14.86
N SER A 192 2.43 -8.29 15.50
CA SER A 192 2.59 -9.45 16.39
C SER A 192 3.03 -10.71 15.66
N GLN A 193 2.78 -10.78 14.34
CA GLN A 193 3.19 -11.87 13.48
C GLN A 193 4.55 -11.62 12.80
N SER A 194 5.22 -10.50 13.07
CA SER A 194 6.43 -10.09 12.35
C SER A 194 7.73 -10.78 12.80
N GLY A 195 7.68 -11.66 13.79
CA GLY A 195 8.86 -12.42 14.26
C GLY A 195 9.59 -13.14 13.11
N PRO A 196 8.92 -13.94 12.28
CA PRO A 196 9.55 -14.59 11.13
C PRO A 196 10.17 -13.62 10.13
N LEU A 197 9.59 -12.42 9.93
CA LEU A 197 10.15 -11.39 9.07
C LEU A 197 11.44 -10.81 9.67
N VAL A 198 11.44 -10.48 10.96
CA VAL A 198 12.61 -9.93 11.68
C VAL A 198 13.76 -10.95 11.65
N ASP A 199 13.49 -12.20 11.98
CA ASP A 199 14.49 -13.27 11.95
C ASP A 199 15.04 -13.50 10.54
N ALA A 200 14.16 -13.64 9.54
CA ALA A 200 14.57 -13.85 8.15
C ALA A 200 15.38 -12.67 7.60
N SER A 201 15.04 -11.43 7.96
CA SER A 201 15.77 -10.24 7.52
C SER A 201 17.19 -10.18 8.08
N ALA A 202 17.38 -10.52 9.36
CA ALA A 202 18.71 -10.57 9.98
C ALA A 202 19.56 -11.70 9.38
N ASN A 203 18.95 -12.87 9.15
CA ASN A 203 19.62 -13.99 8.51
C ASN A 203 19.97 -13.69 7.04
N LEU A 204 19.08 -13.03 6.30
CA LEU A 204 19.33 -12.58 4.93
C LEU A 204 20.48 -11.56 4.87
N GLN A 205 20.55 -10.60 5.79
CA GLN A 205 21.70 -9.69 5.89
C GLN A 205 23.00 -10.47 6.09
N THR A 206 22.99 -11.47 6.96
CA THR A 206 24.16 -12.33 7.20
C THR A 206 24.52 -13.12 5.94
N ALA A 207 23.55 -13.72 5.26
CA ALA A 207 23.75 -14.45 4.02
C ALA A 207 24.37 -13.57 2.91
N ILE A 208 23.86 -12.33 2.74
CA ILE A 208 24.40 -11.36 1.78
C ILE A 208 25.88 -11.08 2.09
N ARG A 209 26.22 -10.81 3.32
CA ARG A 209 27.60 -10.51 3.74
C ARG A 209 28.56 -11.70 3.58
N GLN A 210 28.04 -12.93 3.76
CA GLN A 210 28.79 -14.16 3.59
C GLN A 210 28.77 -14.71 2.15
N GLN A 211 28.05 -14.04 1.23
CA GLN A 211 27.83 -14.49 -0.15
C GLN A 211 27.17 -15.88 -0.23
N ASP A 212 26.33 -16.22 0.77
CA ASP A 212 25.61 -17.49 0.87
C ASP A 212 24.27 -17.40 0.14
N ARG A 213 24.23 -17.90 -1.11
CA ARG A 213 23.06 -17.82 -1.99
C ARG A 213 21.93 -18.74 -1.54
N ASP A 214 22.23 -19.93 -1.05
CA ASP A 214 21.21 -20.91 -0.69
C ASP A 214 20.48 -20.48 0.60
N ARG A 215 21.22 -19.96 1.54
CA ARG A 215 20.61 -19.32 2.72
C ARG A 215 19.77 -18.11 2.33
N ALA A 216 20.24 -17.27 1.42
CA ALA A 216 19.48 -16.11 0.94
C ALA A 216 18.14 -16.52 0.28
N LYS A 217 18.13 -17.59 -0.54
CA LYS A 217 16.90 -18.15 -1.12
C LYS A 217 15.90 -18.59 -0.04
N THR A 218 16.40 -19.32 0.97
CA THR A 218 15.58 -19.77 2.09
C THR A 218 14.94 -18.62 2.84
N GLU A 219 15.72 -17.60 3.18
CA GLU A 219 15.21 -16.46 3.95
C GLU A 219 14.25 -15.57 3.12
N LEU A 220 14.49 -15.43 1.83
CA LEU A 220 13.55 -14.74 0.94
C LEU A 220 12.18 -15.44 0.87
N LEU A 221 12.15 -16.77 0.82
CA LEU A 221 10.89 -17.52 0.86
C LEU A 221 10.13 -17.33 2.18
N ARG A 222 10.84 -17.28 3.31
CA ARG A 222 10.23 -16.96 4.62
C ARG A 222 9.61 -15.55 4.64
N ILE A 223 10.29 -14.57 4.04
CA ILE A 223 9.75 -13.21 3.87
C ILE A 223 8.50 -13.23 2.99
N GLN A 224 8.49 -14.02 1.92
CA GLN A 224 7.32 -14.19 1.06
C GLN A 224 6.12 -14.74 1.82
N ASP A 225 6.32 -15.75 2.64
CA ASP A 225 5.26 -16.39 3.43
C ASP A 225 4.64 -15.36 4.42
N TYR A 226 5.49 -14.57 5.07
CA TYR A 226 5.01 -13.48 5.92
C TYR A 226 4.21 -12.44 5.11
N LEU A 227 4.72 -11.98 3.97
CA LEU A 227 4.02 -11.01 3.10
C LEU A 227 2.65 -11.55 2.65
N ARG A 228 2.57 -12.83 2.30
CA ARG A 228 1.29 -13.48 1.96
C ARG A 228 0.33 -13.50 3.14
N ALA A 229 0.83 -13.83 4.33
CA ALA A 229 0.02 -13.87 5.54
C ALA A 229 -0.57 -12.49 5.86
N ILE A 230 0.24 -11.44 5.92
CA ILE A 230 -0.27 -10.09 6.24
C ILE A 230 -1.16 -9.53 5.14
N THR A 231 -0.92 -9.87 3.87
CA THR A 231 -1.74 -9.40 2.74
C THR A 231 -3.11 -10.06 2.73
N PHE A 232 -3.16 -11.39 2.84
CA PHE A 232 -4.38 -12.15 2.59
C PHE A 232 -5.12 -12.61 3.86
N LYS A 233 -4.53 -12.41 5.04
CA LYS A 233 -5.21 -12.68 6.31
C LYS A 233 -5.47 -11.39 7.06
N SER A 234 -4.43 -10.65 7.47
CA SER A 234 -4.60 -9.50 8.36
C SER A 234 -5.16 -8.27 7.65
N LEU A 235 -4.59 -7.87 6.49
CA LEU A 235 -5.06 -6.68 5.76
C LEU A 235 -6.48 -6.84 5.21
N LEU A 236 -6.89 -8.05 4.83
CA LEU A 236 -8.24 -8.30 4.33
C LEU A 236 -9.32 -8.20 5.42
N LYS A 237 -8.95 -8.28 6.70
CA LYS A 237 -9.90 -8.06 7.82
C LYS A 237 -10.46 -6.64 7.87
N ILE A 238 -9.78 -5.65 7.28
CA ILE A 238 -10.39 -4.34 7.03
C ILE A 238 -11.30 -4.48 5.81
N ASP A 239 -12.52 -4.99 6.00
CA ASP A 239 -13.43 -5.35 4.93
C ASP A 239 -14.64 -4.38 4.87
N PRO A 240 -14.85 -3.65 3.75
CA PRO A 240 -16.02 -2.77 3.63
C PRO A 240 -17.34 -3.52 3.41
N ASN A 241 -17.32 -4.84 3.31
CA ASN A 241 -18.53 -5.65 3.17
C ASN A 241 -19.28 -5.74 4.51
N PRO A 242 -20.50 -5.19 4.63
CA PRO A 242 -21.26 -5.18 5.89
C PRO A 242 -21.67 -6.57 6.40
N TYR A 243 -21.53 -7.60 5.59
CA TYR A 243 -21.81 -8.99 5.97
C TYR A 243 -20.57 -9.75 6.42
N SER A 244 -19.40 -9.11 6.43
CA SER A 244 -18.16 -9.69 6.94
C SER A 244 -18.16 -9.66 8.49
N GLU A 245 -17.57 -10.68 9.10
CA GLU A 245 -17.33 -10.71 10.55
C GLU A 245 -16.36 -9.60 11.01
N THR A 246 -15.54 -9.09 10.08
CA THR A 246 -14.60 -8.01 10.30
C THR A 246 -14.95 -6.78 9.45
N ALA A 247 -16.25 -6.47 9.36
CA ALA A 247 -16.72 -5.32 8.60
C ALA A 247 -16.19 -4.01 9.18
N VAL A 248 -15.68 -3.13 8.30
CA VAL A 248 -15.32 -1.75 8.62
C VAL A 248 -16.04 -0.84 7.64
N ASP A 249 -17.11 -0.19 8.07
CA ASP A 249 -17.85 0.75 7.25
C ASP A 249 -16.97 1.99 6.95
N PRO A 250 -16.70 2.29 5.66
CA PRO A 250 -15.86 3.44 5.30
C PRO A 250 -16.45 4.79 5.71
N LEU A 251 -17.77 4.93 5.84
CA LEU A 251 -18.41 6.15 6.34
C LEU A 251 -18.18 6.32 7.84
N ILE A 252 -18.39 5.25 8.62
CA ILE A 252 -18.11 5.26 10.06
C ILE A 252 -16.63 5.51 10.29
N TRP A 253 -15.75 4.82 9.55
CA TRP A 253 -14.31 5.08 9.58
C TRP A 253 -13.99 6.56 9.35
N SER A 254 -14.50 7.16 8.26
CA SER A 254 -14.21 8.53 7.87
C SER A 254 -14.77 9.59 8.83
N LYS A 255 -15.94 9.35 9.40
CA LYS A 255 -16.67 10.34 10.22
C LYS A 255 -16.37 10.20 11.71
N ALA A 256 -16.16 8.98 12.20
CA ALA A 256 -15.98 8.74 13.62
C ALA A 256 -14.52 8.86 14.04
N PHE A 257 -13.64 7.93 13.68
CA PHE A 257 -12.31 7.88 14.31
C PHE A 257 -11.14 8.28 13.41
N ALA A 258 -11.26 8.22 12.06
CA ALA A 258 -10.13 8.54 11.19
C ALA A 258 -9.62 9.98 11.33
N ASN A 259 -10.46 10.91 11.79
CA ASN A 259 -10.06 12.29 12.04
C ASN A 259 -9.04 12.39 13.18
N PHE A 260 -9.12 11.50 14.19
CA PHE A 260 -8.20 11.50 15.33
C PHE A 260 -6.79 11.04 14.96
N THR A 261 -6.59 10.50 13.77
CA THR A 261 -5.28 10.15 13.25
C THR A 261 -4.58 11.31 12.53
N ALA A 262 -5.26 12.43 12.32
CA ALA A 262 -4.66 13.64 11.75
C ALA A 262 -3.80 14.38 12.79
N PRO A 263 -2.84 15.23 12.35
CA PRO A 263 -1.95 15.96 13.26
C PRO A 263 -2.71 16.87 14.23
N VAL A 264 -2.22 16.97 15.47
CA VAL A 264 -2.72 17.91 16.49
C VAL A 264 -1.67 18.93 16.92
N ILE A 265 -0.44 18.76 16.47
CA ILE A 265 0.67 19.72 16.65
C ILE A 265 1.03 20.29 15.30
N GLU A 266 1.24 21.60 15.26
CA GLU A 266 1.61 22.32 14.03
C GLU A 266 2.91 21.75 13.44
N HIS A 267 2.95 21.61 12.12
CA HIS A 267 4.06 21.04 11.34
C HIS A 267 4.33 19.55 11.52
N GLU A 268 3.59 18.87 12.40
CA GLU A 268 3.65 17.42 12.48
C GLU A 268 2.78 16.74 11.43
N ARG A 269 3.08 15.48 11.14
CA ARG A 269 2.26 14.64 10.27
C ARG A 269 1.46 13.65 11.12
N GLY A 270 0.27 13.35 10.65
CA GLY A 270 -0.56 12.33 11.26
C GLY A 270 -0.08 10.92 10.91
N LEU A 271 -0.81 9.95 11.44
CA LEU A 271 -0.51 8.54 11.28
C LEU A 271 -0.61 8.07 9.82
N VAL A 272 0.46 7.45 9.35
CA VAL A 272 0.52 6.80 8.04
C VAL A 272 1.09 5.40 8.18
N SER A 273 0.64 4.50 7.33
CA SER A 273 1.12 3.10 7.32
C SER A 273 2.64 2.98 7.13
N SER A 274 3.28 3.93 6.44
CA SER A 274 4.74 3.99 6.31
C SER A 274 5.48 4.25 7.63
N GLY A 275 4.79 4.68 8.68
CA GLY A 275 5.33 4.77 10.04
C GLY A 275 5.38 3.43 10.80
N THR A 276 4.94 2.32 10.20
CA THR A 276 5.06 1.00 10.83
C THR A 276 6.47 0.45 10.71
N SER A 277 6.97 -0.22 11.77
CA SER A 277 8.27 -0.90 11.73
C SER A 277 8.34 -1.95 10.61
N VAL A 278 7.23 -2.63 10.33
CA VAL A 278 7.14 -3.64 9.25
C VAL A 278 7.36 -3.01 7.88
N ILE A 279 6.67 -1.92 7.56
CA ILE A 279 6.84 -1.25 6.25
C ILE A 279 8.22 -0.61 6.14
N GLN A 280 8.71 0.02 7.20
CA GLN A 280 10.06 0.58 7.23
C GLN A 280 11.14 -0.49 6.97
N LEU A 281 10.98 -1.68 7.54
CA LEU A 281 11.88 -2.81 7.30
C LEU A 281 11.80 -3.30 5.85
N LEU A 282 10.61 -3.49 5.32
CA LEU A 282 10.41 -3.95 3.93
C LEU A 282 10.91 -2.90 2.92
N ASP A 283 10.69 -1.62 3.19
CA ASP A 283 11.24 -0.53 2.38
C ASP A 283 12.78 -0.47 2.44
N ALA A 284 13.37 -0.83 3.58
CA ALA A 284 14.82 -0.96 3.70
C ALA A 284 15.36 -2.15 2.92
N LEU A 285 14.75 -3.32 3.04
CA LEU A 285 15.13 -4.55 2.32
C LEU A 285 15.06 -4.39 0.80
N PHE A 286 13.99 -3.76 0.30
CA PHE A 286 13.76 -3.56 -1.13
C PHE A 286 14.19 -2.16 -1.62
N GLU A 287 14.91 -1.42 -0.79
CA GLU A 287 15.55 -0.13 -1.11
C GLU A 287 14.57 0.90 -1.70
N ARG A 288 13.30 0.92 -1.22
CA ARG A 288 12.26 1.81 -1.77
C ARG A 288 12.37 3.26 -1.31
N ASN A 289 12.95 3.51 -0.17
CA ASN A 289 13.08 4.84 0.44
C ASN A 289 14.20 5.71 -0.16
N VAL A 290 14.80 5.28 -1.27
CA VAL A 290 15.77 6.08 -2.02
C VAL A 290 15.12 7.05 -3.01
N TYR A 291 13.82 6.97 -3.25
CA TYR A 291 13.13 7.83 -4.20
C TYR A 291 12.86 9.22 -3.61
N ASN A 292 13.24 10.26 -4.36
CA ASN A 292 12.96 11.65 -3.97
C ASN A 292 11.51 12.03 -4.25
N THR A 293 10.60 11.60 -3.39
CA THR A 293 9.17 11.87 -3.44
C THR A 293 8.68 12.38 -2.09
N GLU A 294 7.53 13.05 -2.06
CA GLU A 294 6.92 13.50 -0.80
C GLU A 294 6.62 12.33 0.14
N ILE A 295 6.13 11.22 -0.41
CA ILE A 295 5.85 9.99 0.37
C ILE A 295 7.14 9.40 0.94
N ALA A 296 8.25 9.37 0.18
CA ALA A 296 9.52 8.85 0.70
C ALA A 296 10.11 9.74 1.80
N HIS A 297 10.03 11.06 1.65
CA HIS A 297 10.45 11.99 2.70
C HIS A 297 9.59 11.83 3.95
N GLU A 298 8.29 11.69 3.79
CA GLU A 298 7.38 11.43 4.92
C GLU A 298 7.71 10.09 5.60
N THR A 299 7.96 9.03 4.81
CA THR A 299 8.36 7.72 5.33
C THR A 299 9.65 7.80 6.17
N LEU A 300 10.66 8.53 5.69
CA LEU A 300 11.91 8.74 6.44
C LEU A 300 11.68 9.52 7.73
N LYS A 301 10.87 10.58 7.68
CA LYS A 301 10.49 11.36 8.86
C LYS A 301 9.77 10.50 9.90
N GLN A 302 8.81 9.67 9.46
CA GLN A 302 8.14 8.71 10.34
C GLN A 302 9.10 7.68 10.96
N GLY A 303 10.18 7.34 10.25
CA GLY A 303 11.22 6.45 10.73
C GLY A 303 11.96 6.97 11.99
N GLU A 304 12.04 8.28 12.17
CA GLU A 304 12.65 8.90 13.38
C GLU A 304 11.84 8.62 14.65
N TRP A 305 10.56 8.31 14.51
CA TRP A 305 9.63 8.03 15.60
C TRP A 305 9.53 6.55 15.97
N LEU A 306 10.22 5.70 15.20
CA LEU A 306 10.29 4.27 15.54
C LEU A 306 10.95 4.09 16.92
N PRO A 307 10.54 3.08 17.68
CA PRO A 307 11.26 2.64 18.87
C PRO A 307 12.75 2.42 18.56
N ASN A 308 13.62 2.68 19.52
CA ASN A 308 15.06 2.66 19.32
C ASN A 308 15.57 1.37 18.67
N TYR A 309 15.17 0.20 19.19
CA TYR A 309 15.58 -1.09 18.61
C TYR A 309 15.08 -1.28 17.18
N SER A 310 13.82 -0.90 16.88
CA SER A 310 13.28 -0.97 15.52
C SER A 310 14.06 -0.07 14.57
N ARG A 311 14.35 1.16 14.98
CA ARG A 311 15.12 2.13 14.18
C ARG A 311 16.54 1.64 13.90
N ARG A 312 17.25 1.17 14.92
CA ARG A 312 18.61 0.61 14.78
C ARG A 312 18.62 -0.61 13.85
N PHE A 313 17.66 -1.50 14.03
CA PHE A 313 17.51 -2.70 13.20
C PHE A 313 17.27 -2.36 11.73
N VAL A 314 16.30 -1.49 11.44
CA VAL A 314 16.00 -1.04 10.07
C VAL A 314 17.22 -0.33 9.46
N THR A 315 17.94 0.51 10.24
CA THR A 315 19.14 1.18 9.77
C THR A 315 20.25 0.19 9.44
N SER A 316 20.44 -0.84 10.26
CA SER A 316 21.39 -1.93 9.98
C SER A 316 21.07 -2.66 8.68
N ILE A 317 19.80 -3.02 8.46
CA ILE A 317 19.37 -3.69 7.22
C ILE A 317 19.67 -2.85 5.98
N ARG A 318 19.53 -1.51 6.04
CA ARG A 318 19.85 -0.61 4.92
C ARG A 318 21.32 -0.60 4.51
N GLN A 319 22.24 -1.10 5.34
CA GLN A 319 23.67 -1.09 5.05
C GLN A 319 24.11 -2.21 4.08
N VAL A 320 23.20 -3.10 3.70
CA VAL A 320 23.43 -4.12 2.68
C VAL A 320 22.47 -3.93 1.52
N SER A 321 22.95 -4.10 0.29
CA SER A 321 22.09 -4.07 -0.89
C SER A 321 21.72 -5.49 -1.30
N LEU A 322 20.45 -5.83 -1.12
CA LEU A 322 19.90 -7.11 -1.58
C LEU A 322 19.86 -7.17 -3.11
N SER A 323 19.48 -6.07 -3.76
CA SER A 323 19.40 -6.01 -5.23
C SER A 323 20.76 -6.19 -5.88
N ASP A 324 21.82 -5.57 -5.35
CA ASP A 324 23.18 -5.72 -5.86
C ASP A 324 23.73 -7.15 -5.64
N PHE A 325 23.43 -7.74 -4.48
CA PHE A 325 23.81 -9.13 -4.19
C PHE A 325 23.15 -10.10 -5.19
N VAL A 326 21.84 -9.95 -5.44
CA VAL A 326 21.11 -10.79 -6.40
C VAL A 326 21.66 -10.59 -7.81
N ALA A 327 21.85 -9.34 -8.24
CA ALA A 327 22.37 -9.01 -9.57
C ALA A 327 23.80 -9.55 -9.77
N GLY A 328 24.66 -9.39 -8.75
CA GLY A 328 26.06 -9.85 -8.79
C GLY A 328 26.22 -11.36 -8.67
N SER A 329 25.19 -12.08 -8.19
CA SER A 329 25.27 -13.54 -7.97
C SER A 329 25.35 -14.37 -9.27
N GLY A 330 24.73 -13.92 -10.34
CA GLY A 330 24.51 -14.71 -11.57
C GLY A 330 23.57 -15.90 -11.40
N ASP A 331 22.96 -16.07 -10.23
CA ASP A 331 22.06 -17.18 -9.91
C ASP A 331 20.64 -16.87 -10.37
N GLN A 332 20.16 -17.58 -11.40
CA GLN A 332 18.84 -17.36 -11.99
C GLN A 332 17.70 -17.76 -11.05
N GLU A 333 17.89 -18.79 -10.22
CA GLU A 333 16.90 -19.23 -9.25
C GLU A 333 16.72 -18.18 -8.15
N LEU A 334 17.84 -17.67 -7.61
CA LEU A 334 17.83 -16.59 -6.63
C LEU A 334 17.14 -15.34 -7.19
N ALA A 335 17.45 -14.96 -8.43
CA ALA A 335 16.82 -13.85 -9.12
C ALA A 335 15.30 -14.05 -9.30
N GLY A 336 14.85 -15.25 -9.64
CA GLY A 336 13.44 -15.62 -9.75
C GLY A 336 12.70 -15.53 -8.41
N ILE A 337 13.30 -16.06 -7.35
CA ILE A 337 12.75 -15.97 -5.98
C ILE A 337 12.67 -14.49 -5.56
N TYR A 338 13.76 -13.73 -5.71
CA TYR A 338 13.79 -12.32 -5.38
C TYR A 338 12.68 -11.52 -6.07
N ASN A 339 12.51 -11.69 -7.39
CA ASN A 339 11.46 -11.01 -8.14
C ASN A 339 10.05 -11.37 -7.64
N THR A 340 9.84 -12.64 -7.27
CA THR A 340 8.56 -13.12 -6.72
C THR A 340 8.26 -12.49 -5.36
N VAL A 341 9.27 -12.37 -4.50
CA VAL A 341 9.13 -11.72 -3.18
C VAL A 341 8.94 -10.22 -3.33
N LEU A 342 9.65 -9.59 -4.24
CA LEU A 342 9.46 -8.18 -4.58
C LEU A 342 8.03 -7.92 -5.06
N ASP A 343 7.47 -8.78 -5.92
CA ASP A 343 6.06 -8.69 -6.34
C ASP A 343 5.08 -8.94 -5.19
N ALA A 344 5.40 -9.82 -4.26
CA ALA A 344 4.57 -10.01 -3.07
C ALA A 344 4.51 -8.75 -2.19
N TYR A 345 5.51 -7.88 -2.27
CA TYR A 345 5.52 -6.60 -1.58
C TYR A 345 4.93 -5.47 -2.42
N VAL A 346 5.48 -5.17 -3.61
CA VAL A 346 5.15 -3.98 -4.42
C VAL A 346 4.23 -4.26 -5.61
N GLY A 347 3.91 -5.52 -5.90
CA GLY A 347 3.04 -5.90 -7.00
C GLY A 347 1.59 -5.44 -6.80
N LYS A 348 0.80 -5.45 -7.86
CA LYS A 348 -0.65 -5.12 -7.82
C LYS A 348 -1.43 -5.93 -6.80
N ARG A 349 -1.10 -7.21 -6.68
CA ARG A 349 -1.67 -8.15 -5.71
C ARG A 349 -0.73 -8.40 -4.52
N GLY A 350 0.37 -7.67 -4.46
CA GLY A 350 1.26 -7.63 -3.31
C GLY A 350 0.71 -6.72 -2.21
N PHE A 351 1.37 -6.73 -1.08
CA PHE A 351 0.93 -6.02 0.12
C PHE A 351 0.63 -4.54 -0.14
N LEU A 352 1.58 -3.78 -0.72
CA LEU A 352 1.38 -2.36 -0.98
C LEU A 352 0.33 -2.08 -2.05
N GLY A 353 0.20 -2.95 -3.06
CA GLY A 353 -0.84 -2.82 -4.09
C GLY A 353 -2.24 -3.00 -3.52
N VAL A 354 -2.46 -4.02 -2.69
CA VAL A 354 -3.74 -4.27 -2.01
C VAL A 354 -4.03 -3.18 -0.98
N HIS A 355 -3.03 -2.79 -0.18
CA HIS A 355 -3.14 -1.70 0.79
C HIS A 355 -3.56 -0.39 0.11
N ARG A 356 -2.89 -0.01 -0.99
CA ARG A 356 -3.23 1.18 -1.77
C ARG A 356 -4.68 1.19 -2.24
N LEU A 357 -5.17 0.07 -2.77
CA LEU A 357 -6.57 -0.03 -3.23
C LEU A 357 -7.56 0.19 -2.08
N LYS A 358 -7.28 -0.40 -0.91
CA LYS A 358 -8.12 -0.20 0.28
C LYS A 358 -8.07 1.25 0.76
N VAL A 359 -6.88 1.80 0.96
CA VAL A 359 -6.71 3.19 1.43
C VAL A 359 -7.38 4.17 0.46
N TYR A 360 -7.21 4.00 -0.86
CA TYR A 360 -7.85 4.85 -1.85
C TYR A 360 -9.37 4.83 -1.72
N GLY A 361 -9.99 3.65 -1.61
CA GLY A 361 -11.44 3.51 -1.48
C GLY A 361 -12.00 4.19 -0.22
N PHE A 362 -11.35 4.01 0.91
CA PHE A 362 -11.75 4.63 2.18
C PHE A 362 -11.54 6.15 2.15
N MET A 363 -10.41 6.63 1.64
CA MET A 363 -10.11 8.06 1.56
C MET A 363 -10.99 8.79 0.56
N GLU A 364 -11.22 8.24 -0.64
CA GLU A 364 -12.10 8.84 -1.64
C GLU A 364 -13.50 9.06 -1.08
N LEU A 365 -14.05 8.08 -0.38
CA LEU A 365 -15.33 8.22 0.27
C LEU A 365 -15.27 9.27 1.39
N GLY A 366 -14.20 9.28 2.18
CA GLY A 366 -13.96 10.28 3.21
C GLY A 366 -14.03 11.71 2.67
N PHE A 367 -13.38 11.99 1.56
CA PHE A 367 -13.43 13.31 0.92
C PHE A 367 -14.84 13.64 0.39
N LYS A 368 -15.54 12.69 -0.20
CA LYS A 368 -16.93 12.87 -0.65
C LYS A 368 -17.89 13.23 0.48
N VAL A 369 -17.59 12.82 1.71
CA VAL A 369 -18.42 13.11 2.89
C VAL A 369 -17.88 14.25 3.77
N GLY A 370 -16.96 15.05 3.24
CA GLY A 370 -16.53 16.31 3.83
C GLY A 370 -15.18 16.28 4.56
N ARG A 371 -14.39 15.22 4.42
CA ARG A 371 -13.01 15.24 4.89
C ARG A 371 -12.17 16.19 4.03
N THR A 372 -11.23 16.93 4.60
CA THR A 372 -10.44 17.95 3.91
C THR A 372 -8.96 17.58 3.76
N GLN A 373 -8.50 16.56 4.47
CA GLN A 373 -7.10 16.12 4.44
C GLN A 373 -6.96 14.61 4.68
N THR A 374 -5.84 14.04 4.21
CA THR A 374 -5.45 12.66 4.53
C THR A 374 -5.00 12.55 5.99
N ASN A 375 -4.78 11.34 6.49
CA ASN A 375 -4.21 11.13 7.81
C ASN A 375 -2.81 11.75 7.96
N SER A 376 -2.04 11.80 6.87
CA SER A 376 -0.73 12.48 6.82
C SER A 376 -0.82 14.01 6.75
N GLY A 377 -2.02 14.58 6.70
CA GLY A 377 -2.23 16.03 6.55
C GLY A 377 -2.09 16.56 5.12
N PHE A 378 -2.00 15.69 4.10
CA PHE A 378 -2.05 16.15 2.70
C PHE A 378 -3.47 16.56 2.32
N SER A 379 -3.60 17.68 1.56
CA SER A 379 -4.89 18.21 1.13
C SER A 379 -4.80 18.84 -0.26
N GLY A 380 -5.91 18.85 -0.99
CA GLY A 380 -6.04 19.48 -2.30
C GLY A 380 -4.98 19.03 -3.31
N PRO A 381 -4.27 19.97 -3.97
CA PRO A 381 -3.26 19.63 -4.99
C PRO A 381 -2.09 18.79 -4.45
N THR A 382 -1.73 18.97 -3.17
CA THR A 382 -0.68 18.17 -2.51
C THR A 382 -1.09 16.72 -2.36
N GLU A 383 -2.35 16.47 -2.03
CA GLU A 383 -2.90 15.10 -1.96
C GLU A 383 -2.83 14.40 -3.31
N ALA A 384 -3.36 15.02 -4.37
CA ALA A 384 -3.36 14.44 -5.70
C ALA A 384 -1.93 14.12 -6.17
N ARG A 385 -0.98 15.02 -5.89
CA ARG A 385 0.44 14.82 -6.19
C ARG A 385 1.04 13.66 -5.37
N ALA A 386 0.68 13.52 -4.10
CA ALA A 386 1.17 12.43 -3.26
C ALA A 386 0.69 11.06 -3.78
N TRP A 387 -0.56 10.95 -4.22
CA TRP A 387 -1.08 9.73 -4.84
C TRP A 387 -0.37 9.37 -6.15
N GLU A 388 -0.15 10.36 -7.03
CA GLU A 388 0.60 10.16 -8.27
C GLU A 388 2.04 9.71 -7.98
N GLN A 389 2.70 10.32 -7.01
CA GLN A 389 4.06 9.95 -6.61
C GLN A 389 4.13 8.56 -5.99
N LEU A 390 3.12 8.15 -5.22
CA LEU A 390 3.04 6.79 -4.66
C LEU A 390 2.97 5.75 -5.78
N ASP A 391 2.11 5.97 -6.77
CA ASP A 391 1.99 5.08 -7.93
C ASP A 391 3.29 5.03 -8.73
N ASP A 392 3.88 6.20 -9.02
CA ASP A 392 5.16 6.30 -9.71
C ASP A 392 6.29 5.59 -8.93
N ALA A 393 6.27 5.65 -7.59
CA ALA A 393 7.27 5.00 -6.75
C ALA A 393 7.11 3.46 -6.74
N LEU A 394 5.89 2.94 -6.69
CA LEU A 394 5.65 1.50 -6.81
C LEU A 394 6.11 0.97 -8.16
N GLU A 395 5.78 1.68 -9.23
CA GLU A 395 6.17 1.33 -10.59
C GLU A 395 7.69 1.41 -10.79
N ALA A 396 8.33 2.47 -10.28
CA ALA A 396 9.78 2.64 -10.35
C ALA A 396 10.51 1.53 -9.58
N THR A 397 10.03 1.15 -8.39
CA THR A 397 10.61 0.04 -7.62
C THR A 397 10.60 -1.25 -8.43
N ARG A 398 9.48 -1.62 -9.02
CA ARG A 398 9.38 -2.81 -9.86
C ARG A 398 10.33 -2.75 -11.05
N ARG A 399 10.36 -1.61 -11.75
CA ARG A 399 11.22 -1.41 -12.92
C ARG A 399 12.71 -1.48 -12.58
N GLU A 400 13.13 -0.86 -11.48
CA GLU A 400 14.54 -0.67 -11.14
C GLU A 400 15.12 -1.82 -10.32
N ARG A 401 14.27 -2.52 -9.55
CA ARG A 401 14.71 -3.55 -8.60
C ARG A 401 14.53 -4.99 -9.06
N TYR A 402 13.79 -5.23 -10.16
CA TYR A 402 13.76 -6.57 -10.71
C TYR A 402 15.13 -7.02 -11.20
N ALA A 403 15.53 -8.21 -10.82
CA ALA A 403 16.71 -8.87 -11.37
C ALA A 403 16.42 -9.47 -12.76
N ASN A 404 17.42 -9.45 -13.64
CA ASN A 404 17.39 -10.13 -14.95
C ASN A 404 16.20 -9.77 -15.84
N LYS A 405 16.04 -8.48 -16.10
CA LYS A 405 15.04 -7.98 -17.03
C LYS A 405 15.46 -8.25 -18.47
N THR A 406 15.24 -9.43 -18.96
CA THR A 406 15.26 -9.67 -20.41
C THR A 406 13.82 -9.84 -20.87
N PRO A 407 13.27 -8.88 -21.65
CA PRO A 407 12.04 -9.13 -22.37
C PRO A 407 12.35 -10.15 -23.45
N GLY A 408 11.96 -11.39 -23.21
CA GLY A 408 11.97 -12.36 -24.28
C GLY A 408 10.83 -12.07 -25.24
N SER A 409 11.12 -11.84 -26.51
CA SER A 409 10.11 -12.01 -27.54
C SER A 409 9.87 -13.52 -27.68
N LEU A 410 8.69 -13.98 -27.25
CA LEU A 410 8.31 -15.38 -27.45
C LEU A 410 8.00 -15.59 -28.94
N SER A 411 8.60 -16.61 -29.56
CA SER A 411 8.16 -17.06 -30.86
C SER A 411 6.80 -17.76 -30.72
N VAL A 412 5.83 -17.31 -31.50
CA VAL A 412 4.45 -17.82 -31.42
C VAL A 412 4.13 -18.58 -32.71
N LYS A 413 3.88 -19.86 -32.60
CA LYS A 413 3.33 -20.68 -33.68
C LYS A 413 1.87 -20.95 -33.39
N ARG A 414 0.99 -20.54 -34.32
CA ARG A 414 -0.45 -20.75 -34.24
C ARG A 414 -0.86 -21.80 -35.27
N GLU A 415 -1.42 -22.89 -34.81
CA GLU A 415 -1.95 -23.94 -35.66
C GLU A 415 -3.47 -24.05 -35.46
N MET A 416 -4.22 -24.15 -36.56
CA MET A 416 -5.64 -24.43 -36.48
C MET A 416 -5.83 -25.92 -36.22
N VAL A 417 -6.48 -26.24 -35.12
CA VAL A 417 -6.91 -27.61 -34.81
C VAL A 417 -8.32 -27.77 -35.37
N ALA A 418 -8.47 -28.62 -36.39
CA ALA A 418 -9.77 -29.00 -36.91
C ALA A 418 -10.24 -30.31 -36.20
N PRO A 419 -10.96 -30.25 -35.09
CA PRO A 419 -11.62 -31.42 -34.53
C PRO A 419 -12.75 -31.85 -35.44
N ALA A 420 -13.03 -33.14 -35.54
CA ALA A 420 -14.09 -33.73 -36.39
C ALA A 420 -15.51 -33.20 -36.08
N THR A 421 -15.67 -32.35 -35.08
CA THR A 421 -16.97 -31.82 -34.59
C THR A 421 -16.99 -30.28 -34.43
N ALA A 422 -16.00 -29.55 -34.97
CA ALA A 422 -15.94 -28.09 -34.80
C ALA A 422 -16.95 -27.40 -35.71
N ASP A 423 -17.69 -26.43 -35.14
CA ASP A 423 -18.46 -25.45 -35.90
C ASP A 423 -17.49 -24.66 -36.81
N PRO A 424 -17.69 -24.66 -38.14
CA PRO A 424 -16.86 -23.91 -39.09
C PRO A 424 -16.76 -22.41 -38.74
N ASN A 425 -17.75 -21.86 -38.05
CA ASN A 425 -17.82 -20.46 -37.63
C ASN A 425 -17.09 -20.18 -36.31
N SER A 426 -16.59 -21.21 -35.61
CA SER A 426 -15.88 -21.07 -34.34
C SER A 426 -14.62 -21.97 -34.33
N PRO A 427 -13.59 -21.63 -35.10
CA PRO A 427 -12.40 -22.46 -35.21
C PRO A 427 -11.62 -22.50 -33.89
N ILE A 428 -11.24 -23.68 -33.46
CA ILE A 428 -10.35 -23.89 -32.32
C ILE A 428 -8.90 -23.77 -32.81
N HIS A 429 -8.12 -22.98 -32.13
CA HIS A 429 -6.70 -22.80 -32.41
C HIS A 429 -5.84 -23.34 -31.28
N GLN A 430 -4.83 -24.10 -31.63
CA GLN A 430 -3.72 -24.41 -30.73
C GLN A 430 -2.64 -23.33 -30.90
N VAL A 431 -2.18 -22.77 -29.80
CA VAL A 431 -1.07 -21.80 -29.78
C VAL A 431 0.12 -22.47 -29.11
N VAL A 432 1.22 -22.57 -29.84
CA VAL A 432 2.48 -23.10 -29.32
C VAL A 432 3.42 -21.92 -29.15
N LEU A 433 3.98 -21.78 -27.95
CA LEU A 433 4.97 -20.75 -27.62
C LEU A 433 6.34 -21.41 -27.51
N ASP A 434 7.32 -20.92 -28.27
CA ASP A 434 8.70 -21.31 -28.11
C ASP A 434 9.35 -20.48 -27.02
N ILE A 435 9.71 -21.12 -25.92
CA ILE A 435 10.35 -20.53 -24.75
C ILE A 435 11.83 -20.89 -24.63
N ALA A 436 12.41 -21.55 -25.64
CA ALA A 436 13.80 -21.96 -25.61
C ALA A 436 14.73 -20.75 -25.40
N GLY A 437 15.63 -20.84 -24.45
CA GLY A 437 16.59 -19.77 -24.12
C GLY A 437 16.00 -18.56 -23.37
N GLN A 438 14.72 -18.59 -22.97
CA GLN A 438 14.07 -17.48 -22.28
C GLN A 438 14.15 -17.56 -20.74
N GLY A 439 14.73 -18.64 -20.19
CA GLY A 439 14.81 -18.84 -18.74
C GLY A 439 13.45 -19.00 -18.06
N LEU A 440 12.39 -19.26 -18.81
CA LEU A 440 11.05 -19.44 -18.26
C LEU A 440 10.86 -20.88 -17.78
N HIS A 441 10.45 -21.02 -16.53
CA HIS A 441 10.08 -22.29 -15.92
C HIS A 441 8.56 -22.31 -15.68
N TYR A 442 7.93 -23.42 -16.01
CA TYR A 442 6.51 -23.64 -15.77
C TYR A 442 6.22 -25.10 -15.48
N ILE A 443 5.09 -25.35 -14.87
CA ILE A 443 4.51 -26.69 -14.71
C ILE A 443 3.15 -26.74 -15.41
N ALA A 444 2.70 -27.96 -15.76
CA ALA A 444 1.36 -28.13 -16.33
C ALA A 444 0.31 -27.61 -15.33
N GLY A 445 -0.61 -26.78 -15.81
CA GLY A 445 -1.62 -26.08 -14.99
C GLY A 445 -1.25 -24.65 -14.64
N ASP A 446 -0.02 -24.21 -14.81
CA ASP A 446 0.33 -22.79 -14.70
C ASP A 446 -0.46 -21.94 -15.69
N ARG A 447 -0.54 -20.66 -15.43
CA ARG A 447 -1.34 -19.73 -16.23
C ARG A 447 -0.45 -18.79 -17.02
N LEU A 448 -0.77 -18.63 -18.30
CA LEU A 448 -0.16 -17.67 -19.21
C LEU A 448 -1.14 -16.55 -19.51
N GLY A 449 -0.70 -15.29 -19.36
CA GLY A 449 -1.44 -14.11 -19.79
C GLY A 449 -1.03 -13.70 -21.20
N ILE A 450 -1.97 -13.63 -22.13
CA ILE A 450 -1.75 -13.10 -23.48
C ILE A 450 -2.45 -11.75 -23.59
N PHE A 451 -1.71 -10.71 -23.95
CA PHE A 451 -2.26 -9.38 -24.18
C PHE A 451 -2.61 -9.23 -25.68
N PRO A 452 -3.90 -9.15 -26.04
CA PRO A 452 -4.28 -9.02 -27.43
C PRO A 452 -3.97 -7.63 -27.97
N GLN A 453 -3.60 -7.54 -29.25
CA GLN A 453 -3.47 -6.29 -29.99
C GLN A 453 -4.62 -6.17 -30.99
N ASN A 454 -5.12 -4.96 -31.17
CA ASN A 454 -6.04 -4.64 -32.26
C ASN A 454 -5.33 -4.73 -33.60
N SER A 455 -6.02 -5.21 -34.63
CA SER A 455 -5.45 -5.27 -35.97
C SER A 455 -5.18 -3.87 -36.55
N PRO A 456 -4.20 -3.71 -37.47
CA PRO A 456 -3.93 -2.44 -38.11
C PRO A 456 -5.17 -1.81 -38.77
N GLU A 457 -6.09 -2.62 -39.29
CA GLU A 457 -7.34 -2.17 -39.91
C GLU A 457 -8.27 -1.50 -38.90
N LEU A 458 -8.43 -2.08 -37.71
CA LEU A 458 -9.26 -1.53 -36.64
C LEU A 458 -8.66 -0.23 -36.09
N ILE A 459 -7.35 -0.19 -35.95
CA ILE A 459 -6.63 1.02 -35.56
C ILE A 459 -6.88 2.12 -36.59
N GLN A 460 -6.75 1.82 -37.87
CA GLN A 460 -6.93 2.79 -38.95
C GLN A 460 -8.38 3.34 -39.00
N LYS A 461 -9.38 2.48 -38.82
CA LYS A 461 -10.79 2.93 -38.72
C LYS A 461 -10.99 3.90 -37.57
N THR A 462 -10.44 3.57 -36.39
CA THR A 462 -10.55 4.43 -35.21
C THR A 462 -9.83 5.77 -35.39
N LEU A 463 -8.63 5.77 -36.03
CA LEU A 463 -7.90 6.99 -36.36
C LEU A 463 -8.69 7.89 -37.32
N GLN A 464 -9.32 7.31 -38.35
CA GLN A 464 -10.18 8.06 -39.28
C GLN A 464 -11.34 8.72 -38.56
N ALA A 465 -12.04 7.99 -37.68
CA ALA A 465 -13.15 8.51 -36.89
C ALA A 465 -12.71 9.63 -35.93
N LEU A 466 -11.48 9.56 -35.38
CA LEU A 466 -10.87 10.58 -34.52
C LEU A 466 -10.24 11.75 -35.32
N GLN A 467 -10.23 11.68 -36.65
CA GLN A 467 -9.56 12.66 -37.53
C GLN A 467 -8.08 12.88 -37.14
N ALA A 468 -7.38 11.77 -36.88
CA ALA A 468 -5.99 11.74 -36.40
C ALA A 468 -5.09 10.98 -37.36
N GLN A 469 -3.76 11.23 -37.28
CA GLN A 469 -2.74 10.56 -38.12
C GLN A 469 -2.13 9.34 -37.42
N GLY A 470 -2.24 9.24 -36.09
CA GLY A 470 -1.72 8.16 -35.29
C GLY A 470 -0.40 8.43 -34.57
N ASP A 471 0.30 9.48 -34.93
CA ASP A 471 1.58 9.88 -34.30
C ASP A 471 1.38 10.92 -33.18
N GLU A 472 0.13 11.34 -32.96
CA GLU A 472 -0.22 12.29 -31.88
C GLU A 472 0.16 11.70 -30.51
N PRO A 473 0.84 12.48 -29.66
CA PRO A 473 1.27 11.99 -28.37
C PRO A 473 0.12 11.92 -27.38
N ILE A 474 -0.23 10.73 -26.93
CA ILE A 474 -1.23 10.49 -25.88
C ILE A 474 -0.53 10.35 -24.55
N ARG A 475 -0.79 11.28 -23.63
CA ARG A 475 -0.35 11.15 -22.25
C ARG A 475 -1.19 10.09 -21.55
N LEU A 476 -0.52 9.10 -20.95
CA LEU A 476 -1.15 7.95 -20.34
C LEU A 476 -1.58 8.25 -18.88
N THR A 477 -2.75 7.75 -18.51
CA THR A 477 -3.15 7.65 -17.10
C THR A 477 -2.33 6.59 -16.38
N SER A 478 -2.38 6.53 -15.04
CA SER A 478 -1.73 5.47 -14.25
C SER A 478 -2.21 4.07 -14.68
N VAL A 479 -3.53 3.89 -14.89
CA VAL A 479 -4.12 2.64 -15.36
C VAL A 479 -3.51 2.18 -16.70
N TRP A 480 -3.34 3.11 -17.63
CA TRP A 480 -2.75 2.82 -18.92
C TRP A 480 -1.26 2.50 -18.84
N ARG A 481 -0.50 3.29 -18.06
CA ARG A 481 0.93 3.02 -17.87
C ARG A 481 1.14 1.64 -17.26
N GLU A 482 0.32 1.29 -16.29
CA GLU A 482 0.35 -0.01 -15.64
C GLU A 482 0.03 -1.16 -16.62
N ALA A 483 -0.98 -1.01 -17.45
CA ALA A 483 -1.33 -2.01 -18.45
C ALA A 483 -0.24 -2.20 -19.51
N LEU A 484 0.35 -1.10 -19.99
CA LEU A 484 1.40 -1.15 -21.01
C LEU A 484 2.76 -1.58 -20.46
N GLN A 485 3.02 -1.44 -19.18
CA GLN A 485 4.28 -1.87 -18.55
C GLN A 485 4.56 -3.36 -18.71
N VAL A 486 3.50 -4.17 -18.80
CA VAL A 486 3.62 -5.62 -19.06
C VAL A 486 4.18 -5.89 -20.47
N ILE A 487 4.03 -4.93 -21.40
CA ILE A 487 4.34 -5.11 -22.82
C ILE A 487 5.55 -4.26 -23.23
N ILE A 488 5.63 -3.05 -22.71
CA ILE A 488 6.67 -2.05 -23.00
C ILE A 488 7.42 -1.81 -21.70
N HIS A 489 8.65 -2.30 -21.60
CA HIS A 489 9.46 -2.30 -20.36
C HIS A 489 9.63 -0.93 -19.71
N ASP A 490 9.71 0.12 -20.50
CA ASP A 490 9.72 1.50 -20.06
C ASP A 490 8.42 2.16 -20.54
N ALA A 491 7.27 1.79 -19.94
CA ALA A 491 6.00 2.43 -20.30
C ALA A 491 6.16 3.95 -20.20
N PRO A 492 6.30 4.66 -21.33
CA PRO A 492 6.56 6.09 -21.31
C PRO A 492 5.34 6.82 -20.76
N LYS A 493 5.53 8.04 -20.25
CA LYS A 493 4.40 8.88 -19.84
C LYS A 493 3.47 9.23 -21.00
N SER A 494 3.94 9.03 -22.24
CA SER A 494 3.21 9.29 -23.47
C SER A 494 3.58 8.28 -24.55
N VAL A 495 2.59 7.85 -25.33
CA VAL A 495 2.78 6.98 -26.52
C VAL A 495 2.09 7.60 -27.73
N PRO A 496 2.49 7.25 -28.97
CA PRO A 496 1.72 7.61 -30.15
C PRO A 496 0.28 7.07 -30.08
N LEU A 497 -0.69 7.80 -30.61
CA LEU A 497 -2.10 7.39 -30.60
C LEU A 497 -2.31 6.02 -31.26
N LYS A 498 -1.59 5.71 -32.34
CA LYS A 498 -1.63 4.36 -32.95
C LYS A 498 -1.19 3.25 -31.98
N THR A 499 -0.16 3.51 -31.16
CA THR A 499 0.28 2.56 -30.13
C THR A 499 -0.74 2.43 -29.03
N PHE A 500 -1.33 3.55 -28.59
CA PHE A 500 -2.43 3.55 -27.63
C PHE A 500 -3.60 2.69 -28.14
N LEU A 501 -4.07 2.93 -29.36
CA LEU A 501 -5.19 2.21 -29.97
C LEU A 501 -4.89 0.72 -30.19
N ALA A 502 -3.62 0.35 -30.38
CA ALA A 502 -3.24 -1.06 -30.51
C ALA A 502 -3.63 -1.90 -29.29
N TYR A 503 -3.67 -1.28 -28.12
CA TYR A 503 -3.96 -1.95 -26.85
C TYR A 503 -5.24 -1.44 -26.17
N ALA A 504 -5.99 -0.55 -26.83
CA ALA A 504 -7.23 0.01 -26.31
C ALA A 504 -8.43 -0.92 -26.55
N LYS A 505 -9.37 -0.93 -25.62
CA LYS A 505 -10.64 -1.64 -25.81
C LYS A 505 -11.55 -0.84 -26.72
N ILE A 506 -11.39 -1.05 -28.04
CA ILE A 506 -12.12 -0.30 -29.08
C ILE A 506 -13.36 -1.04 -29.59
N ARG A 507 -13.57 -2.29 -29.20
CA ARG A 507 -14.71 -3.10 -29.64
C ARG A 507 -15.13 -4.17 -28.62
N PRO A 508 -16.45 -4.41 -28.47
CA PRO A 508 -17.52 -3.49 -28.84
C PRO A 508 -17.47 -2.21 -27.99
N LEU A 509 -18.29 -1.21 -28.31
CA LEU A 509 -18.44 -0.04 -27.45
C LEU A 509 -18.99 -0.46 -26.09
N ILE A 510 -18.20 -0.28 -25.04
CA ILE A 510 -18.66 -0.62 -23.69
C ILE A 510 -19.54 0.49 -23.10
N ARG A 511 -20.61 0.10 -22.41
CA ARG A 511 -21.60 1.04 -21.86
C ARG A 511 -21.03 2.19 -21.03
N PRO A 512 -20.02 2.00 -20.16
CA PRO A 512 -19.40 3.11 -19.44
C PRO A 512 -18.77 4.15 -20.35
N VAL A 513 -18.09 3.73 -21.43
CA VAL A 513 -17.51 4.64 -22.43
C VAL A 513 -18.60 5.39 -23.17
N GLY A 514 -19.64 4.69 -23.63
CA GLY A 514 -20.80 5.30 -24.29
C GLY A 514 -21.47 6.36 -23.42
N LYS A 515 -21.70 6.08 -22.14
CA LYS A 515 -22.23 7.05 -21.17
C LYS A 515 -21.34 8.27 -20.97
N ALA A 516 -20.03 8.06 -20.88
CA ALA A 516 -19.06 9.15 -20.75
C ALA A 516 -19.06 10.04 -22.01
N LEU A 517 -19.03 9.45 -23.20
CA LEU A 517 -19.13 10.18 -24.47
C LEU A 517 -20.45 10.96 -24.56
N LEU A 518 -21.56 10.37 -24.15
CA LEU A 518 -22.87 11.03 -24.11
C LEU A 518 -22.86 12.24 -23.16
N SER A 519 -22.29 12.10 -21.97
CA SER A 519 -22.25 13.20 -20.99
C SER A 519 -21.42 14.41 -21.50
N LEU A 520 -20.41 14.15 -22.30
CA LEU A 520 -19.55 15.18 -22.90
C LEU A 520 -20.16 15.83 -24.13
N SER A 521 -20.78 15.04 -24.99
CA SER A 521 -21.28 15.50 -26.29
C SER A 521 -22.75 15.90 -26.29
N ARG A 522 -23.57 15.35 -25.38
CA ARG A 522 -25.03 15.43 -25.37
C ARG A 522 -25.68 14.94 -26.69
N SER A 523 -25.03 14.01 -27.37
CA SER A 523 -25.49 13.45 -28.65
C SER A 523 -26.86 12.79 -28.55
N LYS A 524 -27.79 13.22 -29.39
CA LYS A 524 -29.13 12.64 -29.42
C LYS A 524 -29.13 11.20 -29.97
N ARG A 525 -28.29 10.94 -30.98
CA ARG A 525 -28.18 9.60 -31.58
C ARG A 525 -27.52 8.62 -30.60
N LEU A 526 -26.45 9.03 -29.92
CA LEU A 526 -25.81 8.18 -28.93
C LEU A 526 -26.75 7.93 -27.73
N TYR A 527 -27.51 8.93 -27.31
CA TYR A 527 -28.54 8.77 -26.28
C TYR A 527 -29.56 7.69 -26.67
N ALA A 528 -30.16 7.79 -27.88
CA ALA A 528 -31.15 6.82 -28.35
C ALA A 528 -30.60 5.38 -28.39
N LEU A 529 -29.36 5.24 -28.83
CA LEU A 529 -28.68 3.95 -28.90
C LEU A 529 -28.42 3.33 -27.50
N LEU A 530 -28.01 4.13 -26.53
CA LEU A 530 -27.78 3.69 -25.14
C LEU A 530 -29.12 3.38 -24.43
N GLU A 531 -30.17 4.12 -24.71
CA GLU A 531 -31.54 3.84 -24.19
C GLU A 531 -32.07 2.48 -24.68
N GLN A 532 -31.81 2.15 -25.93
CA GLN A 532 -32.21 0.88 -26.53
C GLN A 532 -31.28 -0.28 -26.18
N ARG A 533 -30.23 -0.03 -25.39
CA ARG A 533 -29.19 -1.01 -25.02
C ARG A 533 -28.51 -1.67 -26.24
N GLN A 534 -28.21 -0.86 -27.24
CA GLN A 534 -27.59 -1.31 -28.49
C GLN A 534 -26.10 -0.96 -28.58
N GLU A 535 -25.48 -0.55 -27.49
CA GLU A 535 -24.04 -0.19 -27.44
C GLU A 535 -23.11 -1.33 -27.85
N ASP A 536 -23.51 -2.57 -27.63
CA ASP A 536 -22.74 -3.75 -28.03
C ASP A 536 -22.81 -4.07 -29.54
N GLN A 537 -23.70 -3.40 -30.26
CA GLN A 537 -23.87 -3.54 -31.72
C GLN A 537 -23.01 -2.55 -32.50
N ILE A 538 -22.34 -1.63 -31.82
CA ILE A 538 -21.44 -0.64 -32.42
C ILE A 538 -20.06 -0.70 -31.76
N GLU A 539 -19.11 -0.16 -32.49
CA GLU A 539 -17.72 -0.08 -32.07
C GLU A 539 -17.37 1.35 -31.63
N LEU A 540 -16.21 1.55 -31.03
CA LEU A 540 -15.78 2.88 -30.55
C LEU A 540 -15.71 3.91 -31.70
N TRP A 541 -15.23 3.50 -32.88
CA TRP A 541 -15.13 4.39 -34.03
C TRP A 541 -16.51 4.84 -34.53
N ASP A 542 -17.54 3.97 -34.51
CA ASP A 542 -18.89 4.35 -34.87
C ASP A 542 -19.45 5.43 -33.94
N ALA A 543 -19.13 5.34 -32.62
CA ALA A 543 -19.48 6.38 -31.68
C ALA A 543 -18.82 7.72 -32.02
N PHE A 544 -17.53 7.74 -32.38
CA PHE A 544 -16.86 8.96 -32.81
C PHE A 544 -17.40 9.52 -34.11
N GLU A 545 -17.76 8.68 -35.06
CA GLU A 545 -18.41 9.09 -36.30
C GLU A 545 -19.79 9.73 -36.05
N ILE A 546 -20.57 9.15 -35.13
CA ILE A 546 -21.86 9.74 -34.69
C ILE A 546 -21.65 11.14 -34.14
N LEU A 547 -20.64 11.31 -33.27
CA LEU A 547 -20.31 12.60 -32.67
C LEU A 547 -19.85 13.63 -33.70
N ALA A 548 -18.96 13.21 -34.63
CA ALA A 548 -18.49 14.07 -35.71
C ALA A 548 -19.64 14.52 -36.65
N ALA A 549 -20.56 13.62 -36.95
CA ALA A 549 -21.75 13.93 -37.74
C ALA A 549 -22.70 14.91 -37.06
N GLU A 550 -22.67 15.00 -35.72
CA GLU A 550 -23.39 15.99 -34.93
C GLU A 550 -22.54 17.26 -34.62
N ASN A 551 -21.46 17.47 -35.37
CA ASN A 551 -20.55 18.61 -35.26
C ASN A 551 -19.76 18.68 -33.95
N TYR A 552 -19.57 17.58 -33.23
CA TYR A 552 -18.66 17.54 -32.10
C TYR A 552 -17.21 17.45 -32.57
N ASP A 553 -16.33 18.28 -32.02
CA ASP A 553 -14.89 18.22 -32.35
C ASP A 553 -14.23 17.00 -31.69
N VAL A 554 -14.18 15.89 -32.42
CA VAL A 554 -13.59 14.61 -31.95
C VAL A 554 -12.08 14.71 -31.69
N LYS A 555 -11.41 15.75 -32.22
CA LYS A 555 -9.97 15.95 -31.97
C LYS A 555 -9.68 16.30 -30.51
N ARG A 556 -10.67 16.78 -29.79
CA ARG A 556 -10.55 17.05 -28.35
C ARG A 556 -10.15 15.82 -27.56
N PHE A 557 -10.59 14.62 -27.97
CA PHE A 557 -10.32 13.38 -27.23
C PHE A 557 -8.83 13.03 -27.16
N TRP A 558 -8.05 13.26 -28.21
CA TRP A 558 -6.64 12.98 -28.21
C TRP A 558 -5.77 14.20 -27.89
N LYS A 559 -6.31 15.42 -27.90
CA LYS A 559 -5.63 16.65 -27.47
C LYS A 559 -5.70 16.87 -25.96
N ALA A 560 -6.74 16.35 -25.31
CA ALA A 560 -6.99 16.56 -23.88
C ALA A 560 -5.91 15.92 -23.01
N ALA A 561 -5.57 16.60 -21.90
CA ALA A 561 -4.65 16.08 -20.91
C ALA A 561 -5.29 14.93 -20.09
N PRO A 562 -4.50 14.02 -19.46
CA PRO A 562 -5.01 12.84 -18.76
C PRO A 562 -6.02 13.12 -17.65
N TRP A 563 -5.99 14.31 -17.07
CA TRP A 563 -6.92 14.74 -16.01
C TRP A 563 -8.21 15.36 -16.54
N GLU A 564 -8.28 15.69 -17.83
CA GLU A 564 -9.47 16.25 -18.45
C GLU A 564 -10.48 15.16 -18.78
N ALA A 565 -11.77 15.48 -18.69
CA ALA A 565 -12.85 14.53 -18.91
C ALA A 565 -12.88 13.97 -20.35
N GLU A 566 -12.45 14.78 -21.32
CA GLU A 566 -12.39 14.40 -22.73
C GLU A 566 -11.19 13.52 -23.08
N SER A 567 -10.21 13.34 -22.20
CA SER A 567 -9.00 12.57 -22.53
C SER A 567 -9.33 11.13 -22.95
N ILE A 568 -8.90 10.73 -24.15
CA ILE A 568 -9.08 9.36 -24.65
C ILE A 568 -8.47 8.32 -23.71
N ALA A 569 -7.34 8.65 -23.08
CA ALA A 569 -6.68 7.76 -22.12
C ALA A 569 -7.47 7.59 -20.81
N ARG A 570 -8.39 8.50 -20.51
CA ARG A 570 -9.30 8.39 -19.38
C ARG A 570 -10.61 7.68 -19.76
N LEU A 571 -11.09 7.93 -20.97
CA LEU A 571 -12.36 7.40 -21.45
C LEU A 571 -12.27 5.92 -21.84
N VAL A 572 -11.22 5.57 -22.58
CA VAL A 572 -11.08 4.24 -23.17
C VAL A 572 -10.12 3.42 -22.32
N PRO A 573 -10.55 2.31 -21.70
CA PRO A 573 -9.66 1.45 -20.92
C PRO A 573 -8.71 0.65 -21.83
N PRO A 574 -7.59 0.18 -21.28
CA PRO A 574 -6.76 -0.81 -21.96
C PRO A 574 -7.51 -2.13 -22.13
N GLU A 575 -7.17 -2.88 -23.16
CA GLU A 575 -7.63 -4.26 -23.33
C GLU A 575 -7.07 -5.12 -22.18
N HIS A 576 -7.83 -6.12 -21.76
CA HIS A 576 -7.39 -7.02 -20.70
C HIS A 576 -6.60 -8.19 -21.28
N PHE A 577 -5.52 -8.59 -20.60
CA PHE A 577 -4.86 -9.85 -20.95
C PHE A 577 -5.79 -11.03 -20.67
N ARG A 578 -5.75 -12.02 -21.58
CA ARG A 578 -6.51 -13.26 -21.46
C ARG A 578 -5.64 -14.31 -20.83
N VAL A 579 -6.15 -14.98 -19.80
CA VAL A 579 -5.42 -15.98 -19.05
C VAL A 579 -5.77 -17.37 -19.57
N TYR A 580 -4.76 -18.12 -19.94
CA TYR A 580 -4.88 -19.51 -20.42
C TYR A 580 -4.09 -20.43 -19.50
N SER A 581 -4.63 -21.63 -19.23
CA SER A 581 -3.88 -22.67 -18.54
C SER A 581 -2.90 -23.33 -19.51
N ILE A 582 -1.66 -23.56 -19.07
CA ILE A 582 -0.67 -24.27 -19.85
C ILE A 582 -0.97 -25.76 -19.77
N SER A 583 -1.26 -26.38 -20.91
CA SER A 583 -1.62 -27.80 -20.99
C SER A 583 -0.44 -28.76 -21.26
N SER A 584 0.72 -28.22 -21.65
CA SER A 584 1.93 -29.01 -21.91
C SER A 584 2.81 -29.12 -20.66
N ALA A 585 3.47 -30.26 -20.47
CA ALA A 585 4.55 -30.37 -19.49
C ALA A 585 5.90 -29.97 -20.12
N PRO A 586 6.82 -29.34 -19.36
CA PRO A 586 8.18 -29.11 -19.85
C PRO A 586 8.82 -30.47 -20.19
N LYS A 587 9.42 -30.58 -21.39
CA LYS A 587 10.25 -31.76 -21.68
C LYS A 587 11.41 -31.77 -20.71
N ARG A 588 11.52 -32.79 -19.87
CA ARG A 588 12.73 -33.01 -19.07
C ARG A 588 13.89 -33.11 -20.07
N ALA A 589 14.90 -32.25 -19.88
CA ALA A 589 16.16 -32.43 -20.56
C ALA A 589 16.64 -33.87 -20.24
N ALA A 590 16.84 -34.67 -21.29
CA ALA A 590 17.33 -36.01 -21.17
C ALA A 590 18.81 -36.00 -20.73
#